data_3fae4b7725f4d05151af1d7a9e0f5943
#
_entry.id   3fae4b7725f4d05151af1d7a9e0f5943
#
_cell.length_a   1.000
_cell.length_b   1.000
_cell.length_c   1.000
_cell.angle_alpha   90.00
_cell.angle_beta   90.00
_cell.angle_gamma   90.00
#
_symmetry.space_group_name_H-M   'P 1'
#
loop_
_entity.id
_entity.type
_entity.pdbx_description
1 polymer ?
#
loop_
_entity_poly.entity_id
_entity_poly.type
_entity_poly.pdbx_seq_one_letter_code
_entity_poly.pdbx_strand_id
1 'polypeptide(L)'
;MHSKERLLFFILPLAAIVVFVVLVFTGAFAYEGGNRLDHSSVGYSFSNNYLSDLGRLKTVSGATNTVPFYCFNGALIILSAVFSFYFLYLPSLLSLIHI
;
A
#
# COMPACT_ATOMS: atom_id res chain seq x y z
N MET A 1 11.32 28.35 -2.59
CA MET A 1 11.29 26.96 -3.08
C MET A 1 11.09 26.96 -4.59
N HIS A 2 11.93 26.23 -5.29
CA HIS A 2 11.82 26.13 -6.75
C HIS A 2 10.53 25.43 -7.18
N SER A 3 10.03 25.76 -8.37
CA SER A 3 8.81 25.17 -8.89
C SER A 3 8.92 23.64 -9.05
N LYS A 4 10.11 23.13 -9.38
CA LYS A 4 10.37 21.69 -9.49
C LYS A 4 10.22 20.98 -8.13
N GLU A 5 10.75 21.59 -7.06
CA GLU A 5 10.64 21.03 -5.71
C GLU A 5 9.20 21.04 -5.24
N ARG A 6 8.47 22.12 -5.52
CA ARG A 6 7.07 22.25 -5.18
C ARG A 6 6.23 21.19 -5.91
N LEU A 7 6.50 20.98 -7.20
CA LEU A 7 5.82 19.98 -8.00
C LEU A 7 6.10 18.57 -7.47
N LEU A 8 7.38 18.28 -7.20
CA LEU A 8 7.79 16.98 -6.65
C LEU A 8 7.11 16.71 -5.31
N PHE A 9 7.00 17.72 -4.45
CA PHE A 9 6.38 17.60 -3.14
C PHE A 9 4.89 17.22 -3.25
N PHE A 10 4.18 17.74 -4.26
CA PHE A 10 2.78 17.40 -4.49
C PHE A 10 2.61 16.07 -5.22
N ILE A 11 3.52 15.74 -6.15
CA ILE A 11 3.42 14.50 -6.94
C ILE A 11 3.81 13.28 -6.11
N LEU A 12 4.78 13.41 -5.20
CA LEU A 12 5.33 12.26 -4.46
C LEU A 12 4.27 11.48 -3.68
N PRO A 13 3.37 12.13 -2.89
CA PRO A 13 2.31 11.37 -2.21
C PRO A 13 1.33 10.72 -3.18
N LEU A 14 0.98 11.39 -4.28
CA LEU A 14 0.10 10.82 -5.28
C LEU A 14 0.71 9.60 -5.95
N ALA A 15 2.00 9.68 -6.30
CA ALA A 15 2.72 8.55 -6.87
C ALA A 15 2.77 7.38 -5.89
N ALA A 16 2.99 7.64 -4.60
CA ALA A 16 2.99 6.61 -3.57
C ALA A 16 1.64 5.92 -3.45
N ILE A 17 0.55 6.67 -3.51
CA ILE A 17 -0.81 6.10 -3.47
C ILE A 17 -1.07 5.22 -4.69
N VAL A 18 -0.68 5.67 -5.88
CA VAL A 18 -0.84 4.89 -7.12
C VAL A 18 -0.05 3.59 -7.03
N VAL A 19 1.21 3.65 -6.58
CA VAL A 19 2.04 2.44 -6.40
C VAL A 19 1.39 1.51 -5.38
N PHE A 20 0.88 2.03 -4.27
CA PHE A 20 0.19 1.24 -3.25
C PHE A 20 -1.01 0.51 -3.85
N VAL A 21 -1.86 1.22 -4.59
CA VAL A 21 -3.06 0.64 -5.22
C VAL A 21 -2.66 -0.45 -6.21
N VAL A 22 -1.67 -0.20 -7.07
CA VAL A 22 -1.20 -1.17 -8.05
C VAL A 22 -0.67 -2.44 -7.35
N LEU A 23 0.13 -2.28 -6.31
CA LEU A 23 0.68 -3.42 -5.58
C LEU A 23 -0.41 -4.21 -4.84
N VAL A 24 -1.38 -3.53 -4.25
CA VAL A 24 -2.50 -4.20 -3.57
C VAL A 24 -3.33 -5.01 -4.56
N PHE A 25 -3.67 -4.44 -5.72
CA PHE A 25 -4.42 -5.18 -6.74
C PHE A 25 -3.62 -6.33 -7.31
N THR A 26 -2.32 -6.15 -7.55
CA THR A 26 -1.44 -7.24 -8.00
C THR A 26 -1.46 -8.38 -6.97
N GLY A 27 -1.33 -8.04 -5.70
CA GLY A 27 -1.41 -9.03 -4.63
C GLY A 27 -2.76 -9.72 -4.57
N ALA A 28 -3.84 -8.97 -4.74
CA ALA A 28 -5.20 -9.53 -4.72
C ALA A 28 -5.40 -10.55 -5.86
N PHE A 29 -4.89 -10.24 -7.06
CA PHE A 29 -4.97 -11.18 -8.18
C PHE A 29 -4.12 -12.43 -7.96
N ALA A 30 -3.02 -12.32 -7.22
CA ALA A 30 -2.16 -13.45 -6.91
C ALA A 30 -2.58 -14.22 -5.66
N TYR A 31 -3.55 -13.72 -4.89
CA TYR A 31 -4.04 -14.38 -3.67
C TYR A 31 -4.78 -15.66 -4.03
N GLU A 32 -4.32 -16.77 -3.46
CA GLU A 32 -4.82 -18.10 -3.86
C GLU A 32 -6.19 -18.41 -3.29
N GLY A 33 -6.53 -17.84 -2.13
CA GLY A 33 -7.90 -17.97 -1.65
C GLY A 33 -8.05 -18.15 -0.15
N GLY A 34 -9.31 -18.29 0.25
CA GLY A 34 -9.72 -18.46 1.62
C GLY A 34 -10.05 -17.14 2.29
N ASN A 35 -11.15 -17.14 3.04
CA ASN A 35 -11.57 -16.01 3.85
C ASN A 35 -12.23 -16.53 5.13
N ARG A 36 -12.64 -15.63 6.01
CA ARG A 36 -13.23 -16.01 7.29
C ARG A 36 -14.50 -16.84 7.15
N LEU A 37 -15.26 -16.60 6.11
CA LEU A 37 -16.56 -17.28 5.90
C LEU A 37 -16.40 -18.58 5.15
N ASP A 38 -15.39 -18.68 4.27
CA ASP A 38 -15.14 -19.87 3.45
C ASP A 38 -13.64 -20.04 3.26
N HIS A 39 -13.05 -20.96 4.03
CA HIS A 39 -11.61 -21.25 3.95
C HIS A 39 -11.20 -21.90 2.64
N SER A 40 -12.17 -22.47 1.91
CA SER A 40 -11.90 -23.17 0.66
C SER A 40 -12.19 -22.35 -0.59
N SER A 41 -12.62 -21.08 -0.43
CA SER A 41 -12.89 -20.21 -1.57
C SER A 41 -11.62 -19.97 -2.38
N VAL A 42 -11.79 -19.69 -3.68
CA VAL A 42 -10.68 -19.44 -4.60
C VAL A 42 -10.55 -17.94 -4.83
N GLY A 43 -9.32 -17.43 -4.74
CA GLY A 43 -9.03 -16.03 -5.00
C GLY A 43 -9.40 -15.10 -3.85
N TYR A 44 -9.09 -13.83 -4.05
CA TYR A 44 -9.38 -12.78 -3.08
C TYR A 44 -10.81 -12.26 -3.27
N SER A 45 -11.57 -12.23 -2.19
CA SER A 45 -12.94 -11.71 -2.19
C SER A 45 -12.95 -10.33 -1.53
N PHE A 46 -13.29 -9.30 -2.27
CA PHE A 46 -13.36 -7.93 -1.72
C PHE A 46 -14.44 -7.78 -0.66
N SER A 47 -15.48 -8.62 -0.69
CA SER A 47 -16.54 -8.57 0.30
C SER A 47 -16.26 -9.40 1.54
N ASN A 48 -15.50 -10.49 1.43
CA ASN A 48 -15.30 -11.45 2.51
C ASN A 48 -13.88 -11.51 3.05
N ASN A 49 -12.89 -11.05 2.30
CA ASN A 49 -11.52 -10.95 2.77
C ASN A 49 -11.27 -9.58 3.38
N TYR A 50 -10.42 -9.54 4.41
CA TYR A 50 -9.83 -8.30 4.86
C TYR A 50 -8.66 -7.92 3.95
N LEU A 51 -8.39 -6.62 3.82
CA LEU A 51 -7.23 -6.16 3.07
C LEU A 51 -5.93 -6.73 3.67
N SER A 52 -5.86 -6.84 4.99
CA SER A 52 -4.70 -7.40 5.70
C SER A 52 -4.47 -8.88 5.41
N ASP A 53 -5.46 -9.61 4.85
CA ASP A 53 -5.25 -11.01 4.47
C ASP A 53 -4.16 -11.13 3.40
N LEU A 54 -3.98 -10.13 2.55
CA LEU A 54 -2.91 -10.10 1.56
C LEU A 54 -1.52 -10.12 2.20
N GLY A 55 -1.38 -9.55 3.40
CA GLY A 55 -0.10 -9.46 4.11
C GLY A 55 0.23 -10.69 4.96
N ARG A 56 -0.52 -11.77 4.88
CA ARG A 56 -0.25 -12.98 5.65
C ARG A 56 0.80 -13.85 4.96
N LEU A 57 1.58 -14.57 5.75
CA LEU A 57 2.55 -15.53 5.20
C LEU A 57 1.86 -16.70 4.51
N LYS A 58 0.69 -17.08 5.00
CA LYS A 58 -0.15 -18.11 4.38
C LYS A 58 -1.55 -17.56 4.19
N THR A 59 -2.23 -17.98 3.13
CA THR A 59 -3.63 -17.62 2.91
C THR A 59 -4.51 -18.27 3.97
N VAL A 60 -5.76 -17.80 4.06
CA VAL A 60 -6.72 -18.40 5.00
C VAL A 60 -6.99 -19.87 4.65
N SER A 61 -6.84 -20.24 3.38
CA SER A 61 -6.94 -21.64 2.93
C SER A 61 -5.72 -22.49 3.28
N GLY A 62 -4.63 -21.88 3.78
CA GLY A 62 -3.41 -22.57 4.16
C GLY A 62 -2.33 -22.61 3.09
N ALA A 63 -2.57 -22.06 1.91
CA ALA A 63 -1.58 -21.99 0.84
C ALA A 63 -0.49 -20.96 1.15
N THR A 64 0.69 -21.13 0.56
CA THR A 64 1.77 -20.15 0.68
C THR A 64 1.39 -18.86 -0.03
N ASN A 65 1.52 -17.73 0.68
CA ASN A 65 1.07 -16.41 0.21
C ASN A 65 2.26 -15.51 -0.11
N THR A 66 3.15 -15.95 -1.00
CA THR A 66 4.43 -15.26 -1.25
C THR A 66 4.23 -13.92 -1.96
N VAL A 67 3.59 -13.91 -3.13
CA VAL A 67 3.45 -12.69 -3.93
C VAL A 67 2.58 -11.66 -3.23
N PRO A 68 1.36 -11.98 -2.76
CA PRO A 68 0.55 -11.01 -2.03
C PRO A 68 1.24 -10.50 -0.76
N PHE A 69 1.95 -11.37 -0.04
CA PHE A 69 2.69 -10.97 1.17
C PHE A 69 3.69 -9.87 0.86
N TYR A 70 4.54 -10.07 -0.15
CA TYR A 70 5.55 -9.07 -0.50
C TYR A 70 4.93 -7.81 -1.12
N CYS A 71 3.91 -7.96 -1.96
CA CYS A 71 3.23 -6.83 -2.56
C CYS A 71 2.57 -5.94 -1.51
N PHE A 72 1.81 -6.53 -0.59
CA PHE A 72 1.07 -5.76 0.42
C PHE A 72 2.01 -5.12 1.43
N ASN A 73 2.94 -5.89 1.99
CA ASN A 73 3.86 -5.36 3.00
C ASN A 73 4.84 -4.37 2.39
N GLY A 74 5.32 -4.63 1.17
CA GLY A 74 6.15 -3.68 0.45
C GLY A 74 5.44 -2.39 0.15
N ALA A 75 4.16 -2.46 -0.24
CA ALA A 75 3.33 -1.29 -0.47
C ALA A 75 3.17 -0.44 0.80
N LEU A 76 2.93 -1.09 1.94
CA LEU A 76 2.83 -0.38 3.23
C LEU A 76 4.15 0.30 3.61
N ILE A 77 5.27 -0.37 3.39
CA ILE A 77 6.59 0.20 3.69
C ILE A 77 6.85 1.43 2.82
N ILE A 78 6.59 1.33 1.52
CA ILE A 78 6.79 2.44 0.58
C ILE A 78 5.89 3.61 0.96
N LEU A 79 4.62 3.35 1.20
CA LEU A 79 3.65 4.38 1.56
C LEU A 79 4.05 5.08 2.87
N SER A 80 4.44 4.28 3.88
CA SER A 80 4.87 4.81 5.18
C SER A 80 6.13 5.67 5.05
N ALA A 81 7.10 5.22 4.25
CA ALA A 81 8.34 5.97 4.04
C ALA A 81 8.08 7.31 3.36
N VAL A 82 7.25 7.32 2.32
CA VAL A 82 6.92 8.55 1.59
C VAL A 82 6.15 9.52 2.48
N PHE A 83 5.15 9.07 3.21
CA PHE A 83 4.38 9.95 4.09
C PHE A 83 5.19 10.42 5.28
N SER A 84 6.09 9.60 5.83
CA SER A 84 6.99 10.04 6.89
C SER A 84 7.91 11.15 6.41
N PHE A 85 8.49 10.99 5.23
CA PHE A 85 9.31 12.02 4.59
C PHE A 85 8.50 13.31 4.38
N TYR A 86 7.28 13.17 3.87
CA TYR A 86 6.39 14.30 3.65
C TYR A 86 6.11 15.06 4.94
N PHE A 87 5.76 14.36 6.02
CA PHE A 87 5.44 15.00 7.29
C PHE A 87 6.66 15.64 7.94
N LEU A 88 7.87 15.12 7.72
CA LEU A 88 9.09 15.74 8.22
C LEU A 88 9.37 17.07 7.52
N TYR A 89 9.02 17.19 6.25
CA TYR A 89 9.26 18.41 5.48
C TYR A 89 8.10 19.41 5.55
N LEU A 90 6.93 19.00 5.98
CA LEU A 90 5.74 19.85 6.00
C LEU A 90 5.94 21.11 6.85
N PRO A 91 6.52 21.06 8.07
CA PRO A 91 6.76 22.27 8.86
C PRO A 91 7.66 23.28 8.14
N SER A 92 8.69 22.81 7.44
CA SER A 92 9.58 23.69 6.67
C SER A 92 8.83 24.37 5.53
N LEU A 93 7.95 23.64 4.84
CA LEU A 93 7.14 24.19 3.77
C LEU A 93 6.17 25.26 4.30
N LEU A 94 5.51 24.97 5.41
CA LEU A 94 4.60 25.92 6.03
C LEU A 94 5.32 27.18 6.51
N SER A 95 6.52 27.03 7.06
CA SER A 95 7.36 28.14 7.46
C SER A 95 7.69 29.06 6.27
N LEU A 96 8.02 28.47 5.13
CA LEU A 96 8.32 29.23 3.91
C LEU A 96 7.08 29.98 3.39
N ILE A 97 5.91 29.38 3.50
CA ILE A 97 4.66 29.99 3.06
C ILE A 97 4.28 31.18 3.95
N HIS A 98 4.56 31.11 5.24
CA HIS A 98 4.22 32.15 6.20
C HIS A 98 5.24 33.30 6.26
N ILE A 99 6.37 33.16 5.66
CA ILE A 99 7.37 34.22 5.54
C ILE A 99 7.13 35.02 4.27
#